data_d329e15f59da429a74ad71dd970c34ed
#
_entry.id   d329e15f59da429a74ad71dd970c34ed
#
_cell.length_a   1.000
_cell.length_b   1.000
_cell.length_c   1.000
_cell.angle_alpha   90.00
_cell.angle_beta   90.00
_cell.angle_gamma   90.00
#
_symmetry.space_group_name_H-M   'P 1'
#
loop_
_entity.id
_entity.type
_entity.pdbx_description
1 polymer ?
#
loop_
_entity_poly.entity_id
_entity_poly.type
_entity_poly.pdbx_seq_one_letter_code
_entity_poly.pdbx_strand_id
1 'polypeptide(L)' 'SGAWAAGIPALQGCVAEGKDPDEALAKLEAVKKIWIEDCLKAGRPVPEP' A
#
# COMPACT_ATOMS: atom_id res chain seq x y z
N SER A 1 5.57 -8.18 -19.34
CA SER A 1 5.13 -7.32 -18.84
C SER A 1 3.77 -6.70 -18.93
N GLY A 2 3.69 -5.45 -18.96
CA GLY A 2 2.43 -4.76 -19.02
C GLY A 2 1.72 -4.58 -17.69
N ALA A 3 2.40 -4.87 -16.58
CA ALA A 3 1.84 -4.63 -15.26
C ALA A 3 2.38 -3.32 -14.70
N TRP A 4 1.54 -2.65 -13.92
CA TRP A 4 1.95 -1.44 -13.21
C TRP A 4 2.06 -1.76 -11.73
N ALA A 5 3.07 -1.19 -11.10
CA ALA A 5 3.28 -1.37 -9.67
C ALA A 5 3.28 -0.01 -8.99
N ALA A 6 2.65 0.07 -7.84
CA ALA A 6 2.62 1.27 -7.03
C ALA A 6 3.04 0.91 -5.61
N GLY A 7 3.70 1.83 -4.93
CA GLY A 7 4.15 1.58 -3.58
C GLY A 7 4.29 2.86 -2.79
N ILE A 8 4.31 2.72 -1.47
CA ILE A 8 4.51 3.85 -0.56
C ILE A 8 5.83 3.61 0.16
N PRO A 9 6.88 4.38 -0.17
CA PRO A 9 8.20 4.17 0.43
C PRO A 9 8.21 4.24 1.95
N ALA A 10 7.34 5.08 2.52
CA ALA A 10 7.25 5.23 3.97
C ALA A 10 6.65 4.00 4.66
N LEU A 11 5.93 3.16 3.92
CA LEU A 11 5.26 1.98 4.46
C LEU A 11 5.89 0.73 3.87
N GLN A 12 6.80 0.12 4.60
CA GLN A 12 7.53 -1.03 4.12
C GLN A 12 6.58 -2.19 3.81
N GLY A 13 6.68 -2.72 2.60
CA GLY A 13 5.82 -3.79 2.16
C GLY A 13 4.48 -3.35 1.59
N CYS A 14 4.20 -2.04 1.57
CA CYS A 14 2.95 -1.53 1.04
C CYS A 14 3.11 -1.30 -0.47
N VAL A 15 2.89 -2.36 -1.24
CA VAL A 15 2.97 -2.32 -2.70
C VAL A 15 1.78 -3.04 -3.31
N ALA A 16 1.40 -2.64 -4.51
CA ALA A 16 0.32 -3.28 -5.24
C ALA A 16 0.58 -3.22 -6.72
N GLU A 17 0.03 -4.18 -7.46
CA GLU A 17 0.17 -4.24 -8.91
C GLU A 17 -1.20 -4.24 -9.55
N GLY A 18 -1.28 -3.70 -10.76
CA GLY A 18 -2.50 -3.67 -11.55
C GLY A 18 -2.20 -3.64 -13.02
N LYS A 19 -3.22 -3.77 -13.84
CA LYS A 19 -3.09 -3.76 -15.29
C LYS A 19 -2.82 -2.36 -15.83
N ASP A 20 -3.21 -1.35 -15.07
CA ASP A 20 -3.01 0.05 -15.42
C ASP A 20 -2.75 0.85 -14.15
N PRO A 21 -2.32 2.11 -14.27
CA PRO A 21 -2.02 2.92 -13.09
C PRO A 21 -3.20 3.07 -12.14
N ASP A 22 -4.41 3.24 -12.67
CA ASP A 22 -5.60 3.41 -11.84
C ASP A 22 -5.88 2.17 -11.00
N GLU A 23 -5.77 1.00 -11.62
CA GLU A 23 -5.96 -0.25 -10.89
C GLU A 23 -4.90 -0.46 -9.82
N ALA A 24 -3.63 -0.16 -10.16
CA ALA A 24 -2.55 -0.29 -9.20
C ALA A 24 -2.77 0.63 -8.00
N LEU A 25 -3.19 1.88 -8.24
CA LEU A 25 -3.45 2.83 -7.16
C LEU A 25 -4.64 2.41 -6.31
N ALA A 26 -5.70 1.90 -6.93
CA ALA A 26 -6.86 1.43 -6.17
C ALA A 26 -6.51 0.27 -5.26
N LYS A 27 -5.72 -0.66 -5.77
CA LYS A 27 -5.24 -1.79 -4.96
C LYS A 27 -4.30 -1.33 -3.85
N LEU A 28 -3.45 -0.34 -4.15
CA LEU A 28 -2.54 0.21 -3.17
C LEU A 28 -3.28 0.84 -2.00
N GLU A 29 -4.36 1.55 -2.27
CA GLU A 29 -5.17 2.14 -1.21
C GLU A 29 -5.76 1.08 -0.29
N ALA A 30 -6.20 -0.04 -0.84
CA ALA A 30 -6.70 -1.15 -0.03
C ALA A 30 -5.60 -1.76 0.83
N VAL A 31 -4.42 -1.97 0.25
CA VAL A 31 -3.26 -2.50 0.99
C VAL A 31 -2.84 -1.53 2.09
N LYS A 32 -2.80 -0.24 1.79
CA LYS A 32 -2.46 0.79 2.77
C LYS A 32 -3.41 0.76 3.96
N LYS A 33 -4.69 0.61 3.70
CA LYS A 33 -5.70 0.58 4.76
C LYS A 33 -5.48 -0.60 5.69
N ILE A 34 -5.24 -1.77 5.13
CA ILE A 34 -4.96 -2.98 5.90
C ILE A 34 -3.67 -2.81 6.70
N TRP A 35 -2.65 -2.23 6.08
CA TRP A 35 -1.36 -2.00 6.72
C TRP A 35 -1.49 -1.11 7.95
N ILE A 36 -2.28 -0.03 7.82
CA ILE A 36 -2.52 0.90 8.92
C ILE A 36 -3.30 0.22 10.04
N GLU A 37 -4.32 -0.57 9.70
CA GLU A 37 -5.09 -1.30 10.70
C GLU A 37 -4.21 -2.26 11.48
N ASP A 38 -3.30 -2.95 10.80
CA ASP A 38 -2.36 -3.86 11.44
C ASP A 38 -1.44 -3.11 12.42
N CYS A 39 -0.95 -1.94 12.01
CA CYS A 39 -0.12 -1.13 12.88
C CYS A 39 -0.85 -0.71 14.14
N LEU A 40 -2.09 -0.28 14.01
CA LEU A 40 -2.90 0.13 15.15
C LEU A 40 -3.17 -1.04 16.09
N LYS A 41 -3.48 -2.21 15.54
CA LYS A 41 -3.71 -3.41 16.35
C LYS A 41 -2.45 -3.86 17.08
N ALA A 42 -1.30 -3.72 16.44
CA ALA A 42 -0.03 -4.11 17.03
C ALA A 42 0.53 -3.04 17.98
N GLY A 43 -0.10 -1.88 18.05
CA GLY A 43 0.39 -0.78 18.88
C GLY A 43 1.64 -0.11 18.33
N ARG A 44 1.91 -0.27 17.03
CA ARG A 44 3.06 0.35 16.39
C ARG A 44 2.67 1.70 15.80
N PRO A 45 3.59 2.68 15.83
CA PRO A 45 3.29 3.96 15.18
C PRO A 45 3.17 3.80 13.67
N VAL A 46 2.25 4.56 13.08
CA VAL A 46 2.09 4.59 11.63
C VAL A 46 3.06 5.65 11.08
N PRO A 47 3.97 5.27 10.18
CA PRO A 47 4.88 6.25 9.57
C PRO A 47 4.10 7.25 8.73
N GLU A 48 4.47 8.51 8.82
CA GLU A 48 3.89 9.56 8.00
C GLU A 48 4.86 9.90 6.87
N PRO A 49 4.34 10.18 5.66
CA PRO A 49 5.18 10.55 4.54
C PRO A 49 5.85 11.91 4.72
#